data_d982ba03ea461ebb5807df9294fc6f5c
#
_entry.id   d982ba03ea461ebb5807df9294fc6f5c
#
_cell.length_a   1.000
_cell.length_b   1.000
_cell.length_c   1.000
_cell.angle_alpha   90.00
_cell.angle_beta   90.00
_cell.angle_gamma   90.00
#
_symmetry.space_group_name_H-M   'P 1'
#
loop_
_entity.id
_entity.type
_entity.pdbx_description
1 polymer ?
#
loop_
_entity_poly.entity_id
_entity_poly.type
_entity_poly.pdbx_seq_one_letter_code
_entity_poly.pdbx_strand_id
1 'polypeptide(L)'
;MKISFVGSGNVAWHLAQAMEDAGHWICEVYSRDPQNARLLASELYDSDIQPDLNFSESEADVIVMAVSDDALDQIIQRIVFPENVIVVHTSGTKSLAEFQNLIEIYSDVYVHTGIFYPLQTFTKGFPMDYKELPLCIESKNDLIENKLIALAQSISDNVIRMDSDERFILHVAAVFANNFTNHIIGVAHDVLSREQLNFDLLKPLIQTTIDKAFEADDPAAGQTGPARRGDWATTARHLEYLQEINPEWVDIYRMMTDKIRSRHIPK
;
A
#
# COMPACT_ATOMS: atom_id res chain seq x y z
N MET A 1 22.81 -7.53 -2.21
CA MET A 1 22.67 -6.66 -3.40
C MET A 1 22.89 -5.23 -2.97
N LYS A 2 23.32 -4.37 -3.88
CA LYS A 2 23.36 -2.91 -3.71
C LYS A 2 22.04 -2.32 -4.20
N ILE A 3 21.40 -1.49 -3.37
CA ILE A 3 20.03 -1.01 -3.64
C ILE A 3 19.97 0.49 -3.39
N SER A 4 19.39 1.24 -4.33
CA SER A 4 19.14 2.66 -4.17
C SER A 4 17.64 2.93 -4.17
N PHE A 5 17.19 3.94 -3.42
CA PHE A 5 15.80 4.30 -3.31
C PHE A 5 15.52 5.68 -3.92
N VAL A 6 14.51 5.75 -4.77
CA VAL A 6 13.91 6.99 -5.24
C VAL A 6 12.58 7.16 -4.54
N GLY A 7 12.55 8.09 -3.59
CA GLY A 7 11.46 8.29 -2.64
C GLY A 7 11.86 7.91 -1.22
N SER A 8 11.28 8.60 -0.25
CA SER A 8 11.49 8.42 1.19
C SER A 8 10.18 8.39 1.97
N GLY A 9 9.09 7.97 1.28
CA GLY A 9 7.76 7.78 1.87
C GLY A 9 7.67 6.57 2.79
N ASN A 10 6.45 6.23 3.23
CA ASN A 10 6.23 5.09 4.13
C ASN A 10 6.74 3.77 3.55
N VAL A 11 6.53 3.52 2.25
CA VAL A 11 6.99 2.28 1.58
C VAL A 11 8.51 2.21 1.59
N ALA A 12 9.21 3.29 1.15
CA ALA A 12 10.67 3.35 1.15
C ALA A 12 11.23 3.17 2.56
N TRP A 13 10.61 3.82 3.56
CA TRP A 13 11.00 3.73 4.96
C TRP A 13 11.09 2.28 5.46
N HIS A 14 10.05 1.50 5.18
CA HIS A 14 9.97 0.12 5.64
C HIS A 14 10.82 -0.83 4.77
N LEU A 15 10.75 -0.70 3.44
CA LEU A 15 11.49 -1.61 2.56
C LEU A 15 13.00 -1.43 2.68
N ALA A 16 13.51 -0.19 2.80
CA ALA A 16 14.95 0.05 2.92
C ALA A 16 15.50 -0.60 4.18
N GLN A 17 14.85 -0.43 5.34
CA GLN A 17 15.26 -1.06 6.59
C GLN A 17 15.15 -2.59 6.52
N ALA A 18 14.05 -3.13 5.99
CA ALA A 18 13.87 -4.57 5.84
C ALA A 18 14.94 -5.20 4.92
N MET A 19 15.31 -4.52 3.84
CA MET A 19 16.37 -4.96 2.93
C MET A 19 17.76 -4.88 3.59
N GLU A 20 18.02 -3.83 4.37
CA GLU A 20 19.27 -3.70 5.11
C GLU A 20 19.40 -4.78 6.20
N ASP A 21 18.34 -5.01 6.98
CA ASP A 21 18.28 -6.07 7.99
C ASP A 21 18.48 -7.48 7.37
N ALA A 22 18.07 -7.66 6.10
CA ALA A 22 18.30 -8.87 5.33
C ALA A 22 19.74 -8.97 4.77
N GLY A 23 20.62 -8.02 5.06
CA GLY A 23 22.03 -8.01 4.66
C GLY A 23 22.29 -7.40 3.27
N HIS A 24 21.37 -6.64 2.71
CA HIS A 24 21.61 -5.84 1.52
C HIS A 24 22.20 -4.48 1.89
N TRP A 25 22.89 -3.84 0.97
CA TRP A 25 23.44 -2.51 1.17
C TRP A 25 22.56 -1.47 0.50
N ILE A 26 22.04 -0.53 1.28
CA ILE A 26 21.29 0.62 0.76
C ILE A 26 22.30 1.72 0.45
N CYS A 27 22.64 1.86 -0.85
CA CYS A 27 23.68 2.78 -1.29
C CYS A 27 23.25 4.24 -1.15
N GLU A 28 22.10 4.57 -1.73
CA GLU A 28 21.65 5.95 -1.85
C GLU A 28 20.15 6.08 -1.67
N VAL A 29 19.75 7.22 -1.11
CA VAL A 29 18.34 7.61 -1.00
C VAL A 29 18.15 8.98 -1.62
N TYR A 30 17.28 9.07 -2.63
CA TYR A 30 16.81 10.33 -3.18
C TYR A 30 15.41 10.68 -2.66
N SER A 31 15.19 11.94 -2.35
CA SER A 31 13.85 12.49 -2.11
C SER A 31 13.77 13.92 -2.65
N ARG A 32 12.59 14.29 -3.17
CA ARG A 32 12.31 15.67 -3.60
C ARG A 32 12.56 16.68 -2.47
N ASP A 33 12.24 16.31 -1.23
CA ASP A 33 12.63 17.03 -0.03
C ASP A 33 13.86 16.35 0.58
N PRO A 34 15.05 17.00 0.55
CA PRO A 34 16.26 16.43 1.10
C PRO A 34 16.21 16.11 2.61
N GLN A 35 15.33 16.76 3.37
CA GLN A 35 15.15 16.45 4.78
C GLN A 35 14.55 15.05 4.97
N ASN A 36 13.61 14.66 4.12
CA ASN A 36 13.03 13.32 4.15
C ASN A 36 14.03 12.24 3.73
N ALA A 37 14.95 12.54 2.80
CA ALA A 37 16.06 11.62 2.47
C ALA A 37 16.99 11.44 3.67
N ARG A 38 17.37 12.53 4.34
CA ARG A 38 18.22 12.50 5.57
C ARG A 38 17.56 11.69 6.69
N LEU A 39 16.25 11.86 6.89
CA LEU A 39 15.53 11.09 7.89
C LEU A 39 15.57 9.60 7.60
N LEU A 40 15.35 9.17 6.35
CA LEU A 40 15.45 7.76 6.01
C LEU A 40 16.89 7.26 6.13
N ALA A 41 17.86 8.00 5.59
CA ALA A 41 19.29 7.63 5.67
C ALA A 41 19.79 7.52 7.12
N SER A 42 19.24 8.30 8.07
CA SER A 42 19.61 8.21 9.48
C SER A 42 19.12 6.94 10.19
N GLU A 43 18.17 6.21 9.61
CA GLU A 43 17.72 4.90 10.08
C GLU A 43 18.46 3.73 9.43
N LEU A 44 19.37 4.02 8.49
CA LEU A 44 20.18 3.05 7.77
C LEU A 44 21.63 3.13 8.24
N TYR A 45 22.37 2.03 8.06
CA TYR A 45 23.74 1.93 8.60
C TYR A 45 24.73 2.85 7.87
N ASP A 46 24.72 2.82 6.52
CA ASP A 46 25.68 3.58 5.69
C ASP A 46 25.04 3.85 4.32
N SER A 47 24.18 4.86 4.25
CA SER A 47 23.47 5.23 3.04
C SER A 47 23.72 6.69 2.70
N ASP A 48 24.12 6.95 1.47
CA ASP A 48 24.33 8.30 0.96
C ASP A 48 23.02 8.99 0.60
N ILE A 49 23.03 10.31 0.63
CA ILE A 49 21.92 11.11 0.14
C ILE A 49 22.21 11.50 -1.29
N GLN A 50 21.41 10.97 -2.21
CA GLN A 50 21.49 11.35 -3.61
C GLN A 50 20.93 12.79 -3.79
N PRO A 51 21.74 13.74 -4.28
CA PRO A 51 21.33 15.15 -4.29
C PRO A 51 20.31 15.48 -5.40
N ASP A 52 20.31 14.72 -6.48
CA ASP A 52 19.45 14.91 -7.65
C ASP A 52 19.04 13.57 -8.29
N LEU A 53 18.44 13.61 -9.47
CA LEU A 53 17.99 12.42 -10.21
C LEU A 53 19.08 11.83 -11.13
N ASN A 54 20.35 12.19 -10.98
CA ASN A 54 21.43 11.61 -11.76
C ASN A 54 22.08 10.43 -11.03
N PHE A 55 21.66 9.22 -11.40
CA PHE A 55 22.19 7.96 -10.87
C PHE A 55 23.22 7.29 -11.81
N SER A 56 23.74 8.01 -12.82
CA SER A 56 24.65 7.42 -13.81
C SER A 56 25.91 6.76 -13.22
N GLU A 57 26.37 7.26 -12.08
CA GLU A 57 27.53 6.73 -11.36
C GLU A 57 27.17 5.81 -10.19
N SER A 58 25.86 5.53 -10.00
CA SER A 58 25.39 4.66 -8.93
C SER A 58 25.88 3.22 -9.13
N GLU A 59 26.34 2.59 -8.05
CA GLU A 59 26.72 1.19 -8.02
C GLU A 59 25.56 0.24 -7.71
N ALA A 60 24.33 0.73 -7.75
CA ALA A 60 23.15 -0.06 -7.42
C ALA A 60 22.87 -1.20 -8.42
N ASP A 61 22.64 -2.38 -7.90
CA ASP A 61 22.08 -3.51 -8.68
C ASP A 61 20.58 -3.28 -8.97
N VAL A 62 19.89 -2.62 -8.01
CA VAL A 62 18.45 -2.37 -8.07
C VAL A 62 18.15 -0.94 -7.63
N ILE A 63 17.35 -0.21 -8.40
CA ILE A 63 16.78 1.08 -8.02
C ILE A 63 15.29 0.90 -7.76
N VAL A 64 14.85 1.17 -6.53
CA VAL A 64 13.45 1.05 -6.10
C VAL A 64 12.76 2.42 -6.17
N MET A 65 11.81 2.55 -7.09
CA MET A 65 10.99 3.75 -7.28
C MET A 65 9.79 3.69 -6.30
N ALA A 66 9.98 4.16 -5.07
CA ALA A 66 8.97 4.15 -4.01
C ALA A 66 8.31 5.54 -3.84
N VAL A 67 7.68 6.00 -4.89
CA VAL A 67 6.99 7.29 -4.99
C VAL A 67 5.52 7.09 -5.38
N SER A 68 4.69 8.16 -5.32
CA SER A 68 3.31 8.09 -5.81
C SER A 68 3.28 7.91 -7.33
N ASP A 69 2.20 7.33 -7.85
CA ASP A 69 2.02 7.06 -9.28
C ASP A 69 2.14 8.35 -10.11
N ASP A 70 1.57 9.46 -9.66
CA ASP A 70 1.68 10.77 -10.32
C ASP A 70 3.14 11.29 -10.36
N ALA A 71 3.93 11.00 -9.33
CA ALA A 71 5.32 11.42 -9.27
C ALA A 71 6.23 10.50 -10.11
N LEU A 72 5.88 9.22 -10.24
CA LEU A 72 6.67 8.22 -10.96
C LEU A 72 6.92 8.66 -12.40
N ASP A 73 5.88 9.05 -13.14
CA ASP A 73 5.97 9.48 -14.53
C ASP A 73 6.83 10.74 -14.70
N GLN A 74 6.73 11.69 -13.77
CA GLN A 74 7.54 12.91 -13.80
C GLN A 74 9.01 12.65 -13.48
N ILE A 75 9.29 11.69 -12.61
CA ILE A 75 10.66 11.32 -12.24
C ILE A 75 11.33 10.57 -13.37
N ILE A 76 10.65 9.61 -14.02
CA ILE A 76 11.19 8.84 -15.15
C ILE A 76 11.63 9.75 -16.30
N GLN A 77 10.93 10.86 -16.55
CA GLN A 77 11.29 11.84 -17.57
C GLN A 77 12.61 12.60 -17.28
N ARG A 78 13.16 12.49 -16.09
CA ARG A 78 14.30 13.32 -15.64
C ARG A 78 15.44 12.53 -15.03
N ILE A 79 15.19 11.30 -14.62
CA ILE A 79 16.18 10.45 -13.96
C ILE A 79 17.18 9.92 -14.99
N VAL A 80 18.45 9.92 -14.62
CA VAL A 80 19.51 9.29 -15.41
C VAL A 80 19.90 8.01 -14.69
N PHE A 81 19.73 6.87 -15.35
CA PHE A 81 20.03 5.56 -14.80
C PHE A 81 21.47 5.11 -15.14
N PRO A 82 22.11 4.28 -14.29
CA PRO A 82 23.27 3.52 -14.69
C PRO A 82 22.88 2.41 -15.67
N GLU A 83 23.79 2.01 -16.54
CA GLU A 83 23.52 0.98 -17.55
C GLU A 83 23.29 -0.40 -16.92
N ASN A 84 22.33 -1.16 -17.44
CA ASN A 84 21.98 -2.52 -17.01
C ASN A 84 21.45 -2.66 -15.55
N VAL A 85 21.12 -1.57 -14.89
CA VAL A 85 20.49 -1.62 -13.56
C VAL A 85 19.08 -2.21 -13.66
N ILE A 86 18.61 -2.83 -12.58
CA ILE A 86 17.23 -3.24 -12.43
C ILE A 86 16.45 -2.09 -11.79
N VAL A 87 15.40 -1.60 -12.48
CA VAL A 87 14.54 -0.56 -11.95
C VAL A 87 13.16 -1.15 -11.66
N VAL A 88 12.70 -0.99 -10.42
CA VAL A 88 11.38 -1.49 -10.00
C VAL A 88 10.55 -0.36 -9.42
N HIS A 89 9.22 -0.45 -9.58
CA HIS A 89 8.32 0.41 -8.84
C HIS A 89 7.46 -0.39 -7.85
N THR A 90 6.87 0.33 -6.87
CA THR A 90 6.10 -0.25 -5.78
C THR A 90 4.59 0.05 -5.90
N SER A 91 4.10 0.48 -7.07
CA SER A 91 2.70 0.79 -7.31
C SER A 91 1.85 -0.46 -7.45
N GLY A 92 0.65 -0.44 -6.85
CA GLY A 92 -0.37 -1.47 -7.04
C GLY A 92 -1.17 -1.32 -8.35
N THR A 93 -1.14 -0.15 -8.99
CA THR A 93 -1.99 0.18 -10.15
C THR A 93 -1.24 0.34 -11.46
N LYS A 94 0.00 0.84 -11.43
CA LYS A 94 0.82 1.03 -12.63
C LYS A 94 1.23 -0.31 -13.22
N SER A 95 0.93 -0.56 -14.50
CA SER A 95 1.32 -1.81 -15.14
C SER A 95 2.82 -1.86 -15.50
N LEU A 96 3.39 -3.07 -15.57
CA LEU A 96 4.76 -3.27 -16.03
C LEU A 96 4.95 -2.76 -17.47
N ALA A 97 3.94 -2.94 -18.32
CA ALA A 97 4.00 -2.50 -19.72
C ALA A 97 4.06 -0.97 -19.84
N GLU A 98 3.24 -0.23 -19.08
CA GLU A 98 3.30 1.24 -19.03
C GLU A 98 4.63 1.72 -18.48
N PHE A 99 5.12 1.11 -17.41
CA PHE A 99 6.40 1.45 -16.80
C PHE A 99 7.56 1.21 -17.77
N GLN A 100 7.60 0.04 -18.42
CA GLN A 100 8.61 -0.29 -19.42
C GLN A 100 8.60 0.70 -20.57
N ASN A 101 7.42 1.02 -21.11
CA ASN A 101 7.28 1.98 -22.21
C ASN A 101 7.80 3.38 -21.83
N LEU A 102 7.53 3.85 -20.62
CA LEU A 102 8.07 5.11 -20.13
C LEU A 102 9.61 5.09 -20.05
N ILE A 103 10.17 4.02 -19.51
CA ILE A 103 11.63 3.84 -19.44
C ILE A 103 12.25 3.83 -20.85
N GLU A 104 11.67 3.09 -21.80
CA GLU A 104 12.14 3.02 -23.19
C GLU A 104 12.10 4.38 -23.91
N ILE A 105 11.13 5.26 -23.57
CA ILE A 105 11.02 6.59 -24.18
C ILE A 105 12.06 7.57 -23.61
N TYR A 106 12.33 7.52 -22.31
CA TYR A 106 13.06 8.59 -21.62
C TYR A 106 14.47 8.20 -21.14
N SER A 107 14.83 6.91 -21.14
CA SER A 107 16.18 6.47 -20.76
C SER A 107 17.10 6.38 -21.98
N ASP A 108 18.25 6.99 -21.88
CA ASP A 108 19.31 6.89 -22.91
C ASP A 108 20.11 5.58 -22.84
N VAL A 109 19.95 4.82 -21.75
CA VAL A 109 20.64 3.56 -21.50
C VAL A 109 19.67 2.41 -21.33
N TYR A 110 20.15 1.19 -21.55
CA TYR A 110 19.33 0.01 -21.30
C TYR A 110 19.24 -0.27 -19.81
N VAL A 111 18.01 -0.43 -19.32
CA VAL A 111 17.69 -0.85 -17.95
C VAL A 111 16.73 -2.03 -17.96
N HIS A 112 16.80 -2.85 -16.94
CA HIS A 112 15.83 -3.92 -16.71
C HIS A 112 14.67 -3.40 -15.87
N THR A 113 13.43 -3.76 -16.22
CA THR A 113 12.24 -3.30 -15.49
C THR A 113 11.56 -4.43 -14.74
N GLY A 114 10.97 -4.09 -13.61
CA GLY A 114 10.16 -5.01 -12.82
C GLY A 114 9.22 -4.29 -11.85
N ILE A 115 8.43 -5.08 -11.18
CA ILE A 115 7.52 -4.67 -10.12
C ILE A 115 7.99 -5.31 -8.81
N PHE A 116 7.96 -4.52 -7.75
CA PHE A 116 8.22 -4.97 -6.38
C PHE A 116 7.15 -4.38 -5.47
N TYR A 117 5.95 -4.97 -5.48
CA TYR A 117 4.79 -4.40 -4.81
C TYR A 117 4.53 -5.05 -3.45
N PRO A 118 4.74 -4.31 -2.34
CA PRO A 118 4.37 -4.78 -1.01
C PRO A 118 2.90 -4.49 -0.72
N LEU A 119 2.12 -5.52 -0.43
CA LEU A 119 0.71 -5.39 -0.07
C LEU A 119 0.56 -5.15 1.44
N GLN A 120 0.68 -3.90 1.85
CA GLN A 120 0.57 -3.51 3.25
C GLN A 120 0.21 -2.04 3.42
N THR A 121 -0.32 -1.69 4.60
CA THR A 121 -0.44 -0.31 5.06
C THR A 121 0.79 0.06 5.88
N PHE A 122 1.60 0.96 5.33
CA PHE A 122 2.84 1.38 5.96
C PHE A 122 2.68 2.72 6.70
N THR A 123 3.23 2.78 7.91
CA THR A 123 3.31 4.02 8.70
C THR A 123 4.70 4.10 9.30
N LYS A 124 5.44 5.19 9.05
CA LYS A 124 6.79 5.39 9.59
C LYS A 124 6.81 5.22 11.11
N GLY A 125 7.79 4.47 11.60
CA GLY A 125 7.96 4.22 13.03
C GLY A 125 6.98 3.23 13.65
N PHE A 126 6.03 2.68 12.89
CA PHE A 126 5.15 1.63 13.38
C PHE A 126 5.82 0.26 13.13
N PRO A 127 6.06 -0.55 14.18
CA PRO A 127 6.71 -1.86 14.04
C PRO A 127 5.90 -2.80 13.16
N MET A 128 6.58 -3.57 12.31
CA MET A 128 5.94 -4.53 11.43
C MET A 128 6.75 -5.82 11.37
N ASP A 129 6.07 -6.96 11.30
CA ASP A 129 6.68 -8.24 10.94
C ASP A 129 6.72 -8.36 9.41
N TYR A 130 7.91 -8.35 8.85
CA TYR A 130 8.09 -8.45 7.40
C TYR A 130 7.96 -9.88 6.88
N LYS A 131 8.05 -10.91 7.72
CA LYS A 131 7.98 -12.30 7.28
C LYS A 131 6.65 -12.67 6.63
N GLU A 132 5.57 -12.09 7.15
CA GLU A 132 4.22 -12.30 6.62
C GLU A 132 3.83 -11.30 5.52
N LEU A 133 4.71 -10.35 5.16
CA LEU A 133 4.42 -9.30 4.18
C LEU A 133 4.24 -9.91 2.78
N PRO A 134 3.04 -9.84 2.16
CA PRO A 134 2.89 -10.26 0.77
C PRO A 134 3.68 -9.33 -0.16
N LEU A 135 4.60 -9.89 -0.93
CA LEU A 135 5.41 -9.21 -1.93
C LEU A 135 5.06 -9.75 -3.32
N CYS A 136 4.42 -8.92 -4.15
CA CYS A 136 4.08 -9.28 -5.52
C CYS A 136 5.20 -8.84 -6.47
N ILE A 137 5.69 -9.78 -7.26
CA ILE A 137 6.84 -9.61 -8.15
C ILE A 137 6.42 -9.87 -9.60
N GLU A 138 6.87 -9.00 -10.50
CA GLU A 138 6.64 -9.14 -11.94
C GLU A 138 7.86 -8.64 -12.71
N SER A 139 8.30 -9.37 -13.73
CA SER A 139 9.21 -8.91 -14.78
C SER A 139 9.01 -9.73 -16.04
N LYS A 140 9.22 -9.14 -17.22
CA LYS A 140 9.17 -9.90 -18.50
C LYS A 140 10.41 -10.76 -18.72
N ASN A 141 11.49 -10.50 -17.99
CA ASN A 141 12.74 -11.26 -18.10
C ASN A 141 12.86 -12.21 -16.91
N ASP A 142 12.83 -13.52 -17.18
CA ASP A 142 12.88 -14.57 -16.16
C ASP A 142 14.11 -14.47 -15.23
N LEU A 143 15.27 -14.05 -15.76
CA LEU A 143 16.48 -13.88 -14.94
C LEU A 143 16.33 -12.71 -13.97
N ILE A 144 15.72 -11.62 -14.41
CA ILE A 144 15.44 -10.45 -13.56
C ILE A 144 14.36 -10.78 -12.55
N GLU A 145 13.27 -11.44 -12.98
CA GLU A 145 12.20 -11.86 -12.07
C GLU A 145 12.74 -12.76 -10.96
N ASN A 146 13.57 -13.75 -11.29
CA ASN A 146 14.19 -14.63 -10.29
C ASN A 146 15.12 -13.85 -9.32
N LYS A 147 15.85 -12.83 -9.79
CA LYS A 147 16.64 -11.95 -8.91
C LYS A 147 15.75 -11.16 -7.94
N LEU A 148 14.64 -10.60 -8.44
CA LEU A 148 13.68 -9.85 -7.62
C LEU A 148 12.96 -10.77 -6.62
N ILE A 149 12.62 -12.00 -7.01
CA ILE A 149 12.06 -13.00 -6.11
C ILE A 149 13.06 -13.35 -5.00
N ALA A 150 14.34 -13.57 -5.33
CA ALA A 150 15.37 -13.84 -4.32
C ALA A 150 15.55 -12.66 -3.36
N LEU A 151 15.49 -11.42 -3.86
CA LEU A 151 15.49 -10.22 -3.03
C LEU A 151 14.25 -10.18 -2.11
N ALA A 152 13.07 -10.45 -2.64
CA ALA A 152 11.83 -10.48 -1.86
C ALA A 152 11.84 -11.57 -0.78
N GLN A 153 12.33 -12.77 -1.12
CA GLN A 153 12.46 -13.90 -0.19
C GLN A 153 13.47 -13.68 0.93
N SER A 154 14.41 -12.75 0.77
CA SER A 154 15.30 -12.37 1.88
C SER A 154 14.57 -11.58 2.98
N ILE A 155 13.41 -11.00 2.66
CA ILE A 155 12.61 -10.15 3.56
C ILE A 155 11.37 -10.90 4.06
N SER A 156 10.70 -11.64 3.18
CA SER A 156 9.39 -12.24 3.45
C SER A 156 9.30 -13.69 2.99
N ASP A 157 8.56 -14.48 3.75
CA ASP A 157 8.19 -15.85 3.38
C ASP A 157 7.00 -15.90 2.39
N ASN A 158 6.32 -14.76 2.18
CA ASN A 158 5.11 -14.65 1.35
C ASN A 158 5.38 -13.87 0.05
N VAL A 159 6.08 -14.52 -0.89
CA VAL A 159 6.45 -13.93 -2.18
C VAL A 159 5.65 -14.56 -3.32
N ILE A 160 4.98 -13.73 -4.12
CA ILE A 160 4.01 -14.16 -5.12
C ILE A 160 4.40 -13.56 -6.48
N ARG A 161 4.50 -14.44 -7.51
CA ARG A 161 4.50 -13.97 -8.89
C ARG A 161 3.08 -13.55 -9.26
N MET A 162 2.94 -12.32 -9.74
CA MET A 162 1.63 -11.77 -10.03
C MET A 162 1.73 -10.77 -11.17
N ASP A 163 0.94 -10.96 -12.20
CA ASP A 163 0.91 -10.01 -13.32
C ASP A 163 0.21 -8.69 -12.95
N SER A 164 0.29 -7.72 -13.87
CA SER A 164 -0.23 -6.38 -13.63
C SER A 164 -1.74 -6.33 -13.46
N ASP A 165 -2.50 -7.18 -14.16
CA ASP A 165 -3.97 -7.22 -14.07
C ASP A 165 -4.41 -7.84 -12.74
N GLU A 166 -3.79 -8.94 -12.34
CA GLU A 166 -4.02 -9.58 -11.04
C GLU A 166 -3.68 -8.64 -9.88
N ARG A 167 -2.53 -7.94 -9.96
CA ARG A 167 -2.10 -6.96 -8.96
C ARG A 167 -3.07 -5.79 -8.85
N PHE A 168 -3.58 -5.28 -9.98
CA PHE A 168 -4.59 -4.22 -9.97
C PHE A 168 -5.87 -4.68 -9.25
N ILE A 169 -6.36 -5.88 -9.54
CA ILE A 169 -7.55 -6.45 -8.88
C ILE A 169 -7.29 -6.61 -7.37
N LEU A 170 -6.11 -7.15 -7.00
CA LEU A 170 -5.70 -7.29 -5.61
C LEU A 170 -5.63 -5.94 -4.90
N HIS A 171 -5.07 -4.91 -5.55
CA HIS A 171 -5.01 -3.56 -4.99
C HIS A 171 -6.40 -2.96 -4.76
N VAL A 172 -7.33 -3.11 -5.71
CA VAL A 172 -8.73 -2.67 -5.53
C VAL A 172 -9.37 -3.37 -4.33
N ALA A 173 -9.18 -4.67 -4.19
CA ALA A 173 -9.68 -5.42 -3.03
C ALA A 173 -9.05 -4.94 -1.72
N ALA A 174 -7.76 -4.63 -1.71
CA ALA A 174 -7.03 -4.09 -0.57
C ALA A 174 -7.55 -2.72 -0.13
N VAL A 175 -7.96 -1.85 -1.07
CA VAL A 175 -8.58 -0.56 -0.74
C VAL A 175 -9.88 -0.78 0.06
N PHE A 176 -10.72 -1.75 -0.34
CA PHE A 176 -11.93 -2.10 0.43
C PHE A 176 -11.58 -2.67 1.81
N ALA A 177 -10.66 -3.62 1.86
CA ALA A 177 -10.32 -4.33 3.09
C ALA A 177 -9.58 -3.45 4.12
N ASN A 178 -8.75 -2.52 3.67
CA ASN A 178 -7.92 -1.67 4.52
C ASN A 178 -8.40 -0.21 4.56
N ASN A 179 -8.30 0.52 3.44
CA ASN A 179 -8.51 1.97 3.46
C ASN A 179 -9.94 2.36 3.85
N PHE A 180 -10.94 1.71 3.24
CA PHE A 180 -12.34 1.99 3.57
C PHE A 180 -12.71 1.49 4.96
N THR A 181 -12.19 0.34 5.38
CA THR A 181 -12.39 -0.18 6.73
C THR A 181 -11.82 0.79 7.78
N ASN A 182 -10.60 1.29 7.58
CA ASN A 182 -9.99 2.29 8.48
C ASN A 182 -10.82 3.58 8.52
N HIS A 183 -11.30 4.06 7.37
CA HIS A 183 -12.15 5.26 7.31
C HIS A 183 -13.47 5.07 8.09
N ILE A 184 -14.14 3.92 7.94
CA ILE A 184 -15.38 3.61 8.68
C ILE A 184 -15.14 3.53 10.20
N ILE A 185 -14.00 2.97 10.62
CA ILE A 185 -13.59 2.98 12.03
C ILE A 185 -13.35 4.42 12.51
N GLY A 186 -12.75 5.27 11.69
CA GLY A 186 -12.59 6.70 11.98
C GLY A 186 -13.93 7.43 12.15
N VAL A 187 -14.89 7.18 11.27
CA VAL A 187 -16.26 7.74 11.41
C VAL A 187 -16.90 7.29 12.73
N ALA A 188 -16.76 6.03 13.11
CA ALA A 188 -17.29 5.53 14.39
C ALA A 188 -16.60 6.20 15.60
N HIS A 189 -15.29 6.44 15.54
CA HIS A 189 -14.56 7.21 16.54
C HIS A 189 -15.11 8.63 16.65
N ASP A 190 -15.34 9.32 15.54
CA ASP A 190 -15.80 10.70 15.51
C ASP A 190 -17.24 10.83 16.05
N VAL A 191 -18.12 9.87 15.75
CA VAL A 191 -19.48 9.80 16.32
C VAL A 191 -19.43 9.73 17.85
N LEU A 192 -18.60 8.84 18.41
CA LEU A 192 -18.46 8.72 19.88
C LEU A 192 -17.83 9.95 20.50
N SER A 193 -16.82 10.53 19.87
CA SER A 193 -16.09 11.70 20.37
C SER A 193 -16.99 12.93 20.54
N ARG A 194 -18.00 13.10 19.68
CA ARG A 194 -18.97 14.19 19.79
C ARG A 194 -19.82 14.11 21.06
N GLU A 195 -20.13 12.90 21.49
CA GLU A 195 -20.89 12.63 22.73
C GLU A 195 -19.99 12.34 23.92
N GLN A 196 -18.68 12.56 23.82
CA GLN A 196 -17.66 12.32 24.85
C GLN A 196 -17.65 10.86 25.36
N LEU A 197 -18.03 9.91 24.48
CA LEU A 197 -17.99 8.49 24.77
C LEU A 197 -16.61 7.91 24.43
N ASN A 198 -16.17 6.94 25.26
CA ASN A 198 -14.86 6.32 25.04
C ASN A 198 -14.88 5.35 23.86
N PHE A 199 -13.99 5.58 22.88
CA PHE A 199 -13.83 4.72 21.71
C PHE A 199 -13.41 3.28 22.06
N ASP A 200 -12.74 3.07 23.19
CA ASP A 200 -12.33 1.74 23.65
C ASP A 200 -13.51 0.75 23.80
N LEU A 201 -14.72 1.27 23.97
CA LEU A 201 -15.94 0.45 24.02
C LEU A 201 -16.19 -0.31 22.69
N LEU A 202 -15.70 0.20 21.56
CA LEU A 202 -15.86 -0.43 20.26
C LEU A 202 -14.75 -1.42 19.91
N LYS A 203 -13.59 -1.36 20.56
CA LYS A 203 -12.44 -2.22 20.23
C LYS A 203 -12.80 -3.72 20.24
N PRO A 204 -13.45 -4.28 21.28
CA PRO A 204 -13.82 -5.69 21.28
C PRO A 204 -14.82 -6.06 20.17
N LEU A 205 -15.74 -5.15 19.85
CA LEU A 205 -16.71 -5.36 18.77
C LEU A 205 -16.03 -5.39 17.40
N ILE A 206 -15.12 -4.46 17.15
CA ILE A 206 -14.34 -4.38 15.89
C ILE A 206 -13.52 -5.65 15.72
N GLN A 207 -12.77 -6.05 16.78
CA GLN A 207 -11.96 -7.26 16.73
C GLN A 207 -12.81 -8.49 16.42
N THR A 208 -13.91 -8.69 17.14
CA THR A 208 -14.81 -9.83 16.89
C THR A 208 -15.40 -9.82 15.48
N THR A 209 -15.62 -8.65 14.90
CA THR A 209 -16.13 -8.55 13.53
C THR A 209 -15.11 -9.03 12.52
N ILE A 210 -13.84 -8.66 12.71
CA ILE A 210 -12.73 -9.07 11.84
C ILE A 210 -12.47 -10.58 12.00
N ASP A 211 -12.39 -11.08 13.23
CA ASP A 211 -12.15 -12.51 13.50
C ASP A 211 -13.21 -13.39 12.84
N LYS A 212 -14.50 -13.02 12.99
CA LYS A 212 -15.59 -13.74 12.33
C LYS A 212 -15.54 -13.67 10.81
N ALA A 213 -15.08 -12.55 10.24
CA ALA A 213 -14.95 -12.42 8.80
C ALA A 213 -13.86 -13.33 8.24
N PHE A 214 -12.80 -13.58 9.01
CA PHE A 214 -11.70 -14.48 8.61
C PHE A 214 -12.03 -15.97 8.81
N GLU A 215 -12.88 -16.30 9.80
CA GLU A 215 -13.31 -17.68 10.05
C GLU A 215 -14.39 -18.18 9.09
N ALA A 216 -15.11 -17.28 8.41
CA ALA A 216 -16.21 -17.63 7.53
C ALA A 216 -15.76 -17.84 6.08
N ASP A 217 -16.29 -18.87 5.40
CA ASP A 217 -16.08 -19.07 3.95
C ASP A 217 -16.59 -17.87 3.12
N ASP A 218 -17.70 -17.27 3.52
CA ASP A 218 -18.19 -15.98 3.01
C ASP A 218 -18.32 -14.98 4.17
N PRO A 219 -17.45 -13.96 4.23
CA PRO A 219 -17.52 -12.91 5.26
C PRO A 219 -18.92 -12.25 5.37
N ALA A 220 -19.64 -12.15 4.27
CA ALA A 220 -20.99 -11.57 4.28
C ALA A 220 -22.02 -12.42 5.01
N ALA A 221 -21.81 -13.72 5.19
CA ALA A 221 -22.71 -14.58 5.95
C ALA A 221 -22.80 -14.15 7.42
N GLY A 222 -21.71 -13.59 7.97
CA GLY A 222 -21.62 -13.05 9.32
C GLY A 222 -22.31 -11.72 9.53
N GLN A 223 -22.89 -11.09 8.50
CA GLN A 223 -23.52 -9.79 8.59
C GLN A 223 -24.68 -9.79 9.61
N THR A 224 -24.73 -8.78 10.46
CA THR A 224 -25.78 -8.55 11.46
C THR A 224 -26.30 -7.12 11.37
N GLY A 225 -27.17 -6.72 12.30
CA GLY A 225 -27.60 -5.33 12.44
C GLY A 225 -28.97 -5.01 11.81
N PRO A 226 -29.44 -3.75 11.97
CA PRO A 226 -30.80 -3.34 11.55
C PRO A 226 -30.99 -3.42 10.03
N ALA A 227 -29.98 -3.09 9.23
CA ALA A 227 -30.04 -3.16 7.78
C ALA A 227 -30.35 -4.57 7.27
N ARG A 228 -29.65 -5.60 7.83
CA ARG A 228 -29.90 -7.00 7.47
C ARG A 228 -31.31 -7.48 7.84
N ARG A 229 -31.86 -7.01 8.97
CA ARG A 229 -33.17 -7.40 9.45
C ARG A 229 -34.32 -6.59 8.84
N GLY A 230 -34.04 -5.55 8.06
CA GLY A 230 -35.05 -4.64 7.53
C GLY A 230 -35.69 -3.76 8.60
N ASP A 231 -34.98 -3.43 9.67
CA ASP A 231 -35.45 -2.59 10.76
C ASP A 231 -35.40 -1.10 10.36
N TRP A 232 -36.44 -0.67 9.67
CA TRP A 232 -36.59 0.68 9.13
C TRP A 232 -36.65 1.78 10.21
N ALA A 233 -37.34 1.49 11.32
CA ALA A 233 -37.52 2.45 12.39
C ALA A 233 -36.15 2.80 13.02
N THR A 234 -35.32 1.80 13.28
CA THR A 234 -34.00 1.99 13.81
C THR A 234 -33.09 2.73 12.81
N THR A 235 -33.11 2.35 11.53
CA THR A 235 -32.27 3.00 10.51
C THR A 235 -32.69 4.46 10.28
N ALA A 236 -33.98 4.78 10.32
CA ALA A 236 -34.49 6.16 10.21
C ALA A 236 -33.98 7.03 11.37
N ARG A 237 -34.09 6.56 12.60
CA ARG A 237 -33.56 7.28 13.78
C ARG A 237 -32.05 7.52 13.72
N HIS A 238 -31.27 6.55 13.20
CA HIS A 238 -29.84 6.75 13.01
C HIS A 238 -29.58 7.83 11.96
N LEU A 239 -30.29 7.86 10.85
CA LEU A 239 -30.16 8.89 9.82
C LEU A 239 -30.53 10.28 10.32
N GLU A 240 -31.62 10.41 11.14
CA GLU A 240 -32.00 11.67 11.78
C GLU A 240 -30.86 12.19 12.69
N TYR A 241 -30.33 11.33 13.56
CA TYR A 241 -29.23 11.70 14.44
C TYR A 241 -27.97 12.10 13.64
N LEU A 242 -27.58 11.34 12.62
CA LEU A 242 -26.42 11.65 11.78
C LEU A 242 -26.60 12.97 11.02
N GLN A 243 -27.84 13.29 10.58
CA GLN A 243 -28.15 14.54 9.90
C GLN A 243 -27.90 15.76 10.81
N GLU A 244 -28.12 15.62 12.12
CA GLU A 244 -27.89 16.67 13.09
C GLU A 244 -26.41 16.88 13.39
N ILE A 245 -25.60 15.79 13.42
CA ILE A 245 -24.21 15.86 13.85
C ILE A 245 -23.22 16.06 12.69
N ASN A 246 -23.44 15.37 11.56
CA ASN A 246 -22.63 15.53 10.34
C ASN A 246 -23.37 14.97 9.10
N PRO A 247 -23.92 15.82 8.24
CA PRO A 247 -24.65 15.40 7.04
C PRO A 247 -23.84 14.53 6.07
N GLU A 248 -22.50 14.65 6.02
CA GLU A 248 -21.65 13.83 5.13
C GLU A 248 -21.70 12.34 5.52
N TRP A 249 -21.90 12.02 6.80
CA TRP A 249 -22.00 10.63 7.26
C TRP A 249 -23.34 9.97 6.91
N VAL A 250 -24.36 10.76 6.64
CA VAL A 250 -25.68 10.27 6.19
C VAL A 250 -25.56 9.50 4.88
N ASP A 251 -24.76 10.00 3.93
CA ASP A 251 -24.60 9.37 2.62
C ASP A 251 -23.86 8.03 2.74
N ILE A 252 -22.80 7.99 3.55
CA ILE A 252 -22.09 6.75 3.85
C ILE A 252 -23.02 5.73 4.51
N TYR A 253 -23.75 6.15 5.55
CA TYR A 253 -24.67 5.28 6.29
C TYR A 253 -25.77 4.72 5.38
N ARG A 254 -26.39 5.57 4.55
CA ARG A 254 -27.43 5.19 3.61
C ARG A 254 -26.91 4.20 2.57
N MET A 255 -25.77 4.51 1.93
CA MET A 255 -25.15 3.65 0.93
C MET A 255 -24.87 2.25 1.50
N MET A 256 -24.22 2.17 2.66
CA MET A 256 -23.90 0.89 3.31
C MET A 256 -25.15 0.12 3.70
N THR A 257 -26.17 0.79 4.29
CA THR A 257 -27.46 0.19 4.64
C THR A 257 -28.16 -0.41 3.42
N ASP A 258 -28.18 0.31 2.30
CA ASP A 258 -28.82 -0.15 1.07
C ASP A 258 -28.07 -1.34 0.44
N LYS A 259 -26.73 -1.34 0.48
CA LYS A 259 -25.94 -2.48 -0.02
C LYS A 259 -26.08 -3.72 0.84
N ILE A 260 -26.05 -3.60 2.17
CA ILE A 260 -26.30 -4.72 3.08
C ILE A 260 -27.69 -5.30 2.82
N ARG A 261 -28.71 -4.45 2.75
CA ARG A 261 -30.08 -4.87 2.48
C ARG A 261 -30.23 -5.61 1.15
N SER A 262 -29.71 -5.03 0.06
CA SER A 262 -29.82 -5.63 -1.27
C SER A 262 -29.16 -7.00 -1.40
N ARG A 263 -28.16 -7.29 -0.56
CA ARG A 263 -27.48 -8.58 -0.50
C ARG A 263 -28.24 -9.63 0.31
N HIS A 264 -28.98 -9.22 1.34
CA HIS A 264 -29.55 -10.14 2.33
C HIS A 264 -31.08 -10.22 2.33
N ILE A 265 -31.79 -9.27 1.74
CA ILE A 265 -33.24 -9.25 1.66
C ILE A 265 -33.62 -9.40 0.18
N PRO A 266 -34.28 -10.52 -0.22
CA PRO A 266 -34.79 -10.66 -1.58
C PRO A 266 -35.77 -9.53 -1.91
N LYS A 267 -35.78 -9.09 -3.17
CA LYS A 267 -36.74 -8.10 -3.66
C LYS A 267 -38.14 -8.66 -3.66
#